data_d33a718d4a8b780ef69d29c18074fae3
#
_entry.id   d33a718d4a8b780ef69d29c18074fae3
#
_cell.length_a   1.000
_cell.length_b   1.000
_cell.length_c   1.000
_cell.angle_alpha   90.00
_cell.angle_beta   90.00
_cell.angle_gamma   90.00
#
_symmetry.space_group_name_H-M   'P 1'
#
loop_
_entity.id
_entity.type
_entity.pdbx_description
1 polymer ?
#
loop_
_entity_poly.entity_id
_entity_poly.type
_entity_poly.pdbx_seq_one_letter_code
_entity_poly.pdbx_strand_id
1 'polypeptide(L)'
;MRLIGFYDYTVILTYISVISAVLGMVCAHRGSFGAAMLCLFLSGFCDASDCTVARTKKNRTEDEKAFGIQLDSLCDVVSFGVAPAFTCYCMGVNTVPGLVILCVYVVCAVIRLAFFNVQEAKRQQVESGCNKYYRGLPVTSSAIILPAFYLLRSLLPGKVFTLALHGLCGLIAFLFVLDFRVKKPDFSKILCLK
;
A
#
# COMPACT_ATOMS: atom_id res chain seq x y z
N MET A 1 -25.47 18.34 14.49
CA MET A 1 -25.17 17.59 13.25
C MET A 1 -24.33 16.37 13.64
N ARG A 2 -24.72 15.15 13.24
CA ARG A 2 -23.86 13.96 13.40
C ARG A 2 -23.16 13.71 12.06
N LEU A 3 -21.83 13.60 12.08
CA LEU A 3 -21.05 13.20 10.90
C LEU A 3 -21.18 11.68 10.73
N ILE A 4 -21.17 11.22 9.47
CA ILE A 4 -21.21 9.79 9.14
C ILE A 4 -19.82 9.21 9.35
N GLY A 5 -19.72 8.11 10.10
CA GLY A 5 -18.48 7.37 10.35
C GLY A 5 -18.05 7.35 11.81
N PHE A 6 -17.00 6.58 12.08
CA PHE A 6 -16.36 6.48 13.39
C PHE A 6 -15.06 7.26 13.35
N TYR A 7 -15.00 8.37 14.12
CA TYR A 7 -13.86 9.27 14.19
C TYR A 7 -13.08 9.01 15.48
N ASP A 8 -11.97 8.31 15.34
CA ASP A 8 -11.14 7.88 16.44
C ASP A 8 -9.67 8.13 16.10
N TYR A 9 -8.83 8.28 17.12
CA TYR A 9 -7.39 8.46 16.91
C TYR A 9 -6.74 7.27 16.18
N THR A 10 -7.38 6.10 16.20
CA THR A 10 -6.89 4.88 15.53
C THR A 10 -6.95 4.95 14.01
N VAL A 11 -7.80 5.82 13.43
CA VAL A 11 -7.92 6.00 11.97
C VAL A 11 -7.16 7.21 11.43
N ILE A 12 -6.53 8.00 12.31
CA ILE A 12 -5.81 9.22 11.92
C ILE A 12 -4.63 8.90 11.00
N LEU A 13 -3.86 7.84 11.32
CA LEU A 13 -2.71 7.45 10.51
C LEU A 13 -3.14 6.99 9.11
N THR A 14 -4.25 6.26 9.01
CA THR A 14 -4.85 5.85 7.73
C THR A 14 -5.20 7.07 6.88
N TYR A 15 -5.78 8.12 7.47
CA TYR A 15 -6.06 9.38 6.76
C TYR A 15 -4.78 10.09 6.33
N ILE A 16 -3.75 10.14 7.18
CA ILE A 16 -2.44 10.73 6.84
C ILE A 16 -1.80 9.96 5.68
N SER A 17 -1.92 8.63 5.66
CA SER A 17 -1.44 7.77 4.56
C SER A 17 -2.07 8.19 3.23
N VAL A 18 -3.40 8.30 3.16
CA VAL A 18 -4.11 8.73 1.94
C VAL A 18 -3.75 10.16 1.54
N ILE A 19 -3.71 11.10 2.50
CA ILE A 19 -3.32 12.48 2.22
C ILE A 19 -1.91 12.52 1.62
N SER A 20 -0.97 11.78 2.20
CA SER A 20 0.40 11.67 1.67
C SER A 20 0.40 11.11 0.25
N ALA A 21 -0.37 10.05 -0.02
CA ALA A 21 -0.48 9.46 -1.35
C ALA A 21 -1.04 10.45 -2.39
N VAL A 22 -2.08 11.19 -2.04
CA VAL A 22 -2.68 12.23 -2.92
C VAL A 22 -1.69 13.36 -3.18
N LEU A 23 -0.98 13.84 -2.16
CA LEU A 23 0.10 14.83 -2.33
C LEU A 23 1.22 14.29 -3.22
N GLY A 24 1.56 13.00 -3.10
CA GLY A 24 2.49 12.31 -3.98
C GLY A 24 2.06 12.34 -5.44
N MET A 25 0.77 12.11 -5.74
CA MET A 25 0.22 12.24 -7.09
C MET A 25 0.36 13.68 -7.63
N VAL A 26 0.06 14.68 -6.80
CA VAL A 26 0.24 16.10 -7.19
C VAL A 26 1.72 16.40 -7.50
N CYS A 27 2.64 15.92 -6.66
CA CYS A 27 4.09 16.08 -6.89
C CYS A 27 4.53 15.39 -8.19
N ALA A 28 4.02 14.17 -8.47
CA ALA A 28 4.31 13.44 -9.70
C ALA A 28 3.81 14.19 -10.94
N HIS A 29 2.60 14.75 -10.89
CA HIS A 29 2.04 15.56 -11.96
C HIS A 29 2.88 16.81 -12.25
N ARG A 30 3.45 17.42 -11.22
CA ARG A 30 4.36 18.56 -11.34
C ARG A 30 5.80 18.17 -11.77
N GLY A 31 6.06 16.88 -12.03
CA GLY A 31 7.39 16.38 -12.40
C GLY A 31 8.36 16.23 -11.22
N SER A 32 7.93 16.47 -9.98
CA SER A 32 8.75 16.32 -8.78
C SER A 32 8.69 14.86 -8.27
N PHE A 33 9.31 13.95 -9.03
CA PHE A 33 9.23 12.51 -8.79
C PHE A 33 9.90 12.07 -7.48
N GLY A 34 10.98 12.74 -7.06
CA GLY A 34 11.62 12.48 -5.77
C GLY A 34 10.68 12.74 -4.59
N ALA A 35 9.95 13.87 -4.63
CA ALA A 35 8.93 14.19 -3.62
C ALA A 35 7.75 13.20 -3.67
N ALA A 36 7.33 12.78 -4.87
CA ALA A 36 6.27 11.78 -5.02
C ALA A 36 6.68 10.43 -4.39
N MET A 37 7.93 9.99 -4.60
CA MET A 37 8.46 8.76 -3.99
C MET A 37 8.57 8.87 -2.47
N LEU A 38 8.97 10.04 -1.96
CA LEU A 38 9.00 10.28 -0.52
C LEU A 38 7.59 10.23 0.09
N CYS A 39 6.61 10.85 -0.56
CA CYS A 39 5.21 10.78 -0.12
C CYS A 39 4.67 9.34 -0.12
N LEU A 40 5.00 8.53 -1.14
CA LEU A 40 4.63 7.13 -1.21
C LEU A 40 5.27 6.32 -0.07
N PHE A 41 6.54 6.55 0.22
CA PHE A 41 7.24 5.92 1.33
C PHE A 41 6.63 6.29 2.68
N LEU A 42 6.33 7.58 2.91
CA LEU A 42 5.66 8.06 4.12
C LEU A 42 4.27 7.45 4.28
N SER A 43 3.51 7.34 3.18
CA SER A 43 2.21 6.65 3.18
C SER A 43 2.34 5.21 3.67
N GLY A 44 3.31 4.44 3.15
CA GLY A 44 3.56 3.07 3.60
C GLY A 44 4.05 2.98 5.05
N PHE A 45 4.81 3.97 5.53
CA PHE A 45 5.23 4.02 6.93
C PHE A 45 4.05 4.28 7.88
N CYS A 46 3.13 5.19 7.51
CA CYS A 46 1.90 5.44 8.28
C CYS A 46 1.05 4.17 8.35
N ASP A 47 0.80 3.52 7.20
CA ASP A 47 0.05 2.27 7.12
C ASP A 47 0.64 1.17 8.00
N ALA A 48 1.94 0.93 7.92
CA ALA A 48 2.61 -0.08 8.76
C ALA A 48 2.47 0.22 10.28
N SER A 49 2.29 1.48 10.64
CA SER A 49 2.12 1.94 12.04
C SER A 49 0.69 1.84 12.54
N ASP A 50 -0.31 1.86 11.64
CA ASP A 50 -1.74 1.84 11.97
C ASP A 50 -2.14 0.64 12.82
N CYS A 51 -1.68 -0.56 12.47
CA CYS A 51 -1.95 -1.78 13.24
C CYS A 51 -1.45 -1.68 14.68
N THR A 52 -0.34 -0.98 14.94
CA THR A 52 0.21 -0.80 16.29
C THR A 52 -0.66 0.15 17.09
N VAL A 53 -1.06 1.27 16.49
CA VAL A 53 -1.95 2.27 17.13
C VAL A 53 -3.34 1.70 17.38
N ALA A 54 -3.91 0.96 16.42
CA ALA A 54 -5.23 0.34 16.57
C ALA A 54 -5.32 -0.62 17.76
N ARG A 55 -4.23 -1.28 18.14
CA ARG A 55 -4.15 -2.19 19.30
C ARG A 55 -4.14 -1.47 20.66
N THR A 56 -3.86 -0.18 20.70
CA THR A 56 -3.84 0.58 21.97
C THR A 56 -5.25 0.81 22.53
N LYS A 57 -6.28 0.82 21.66
CA LYS A 57 -7.69 0.97 22.08
C LYS A 57 -8.31 -0.38 22.43
N LYS A 58 -8.45 -0.65 23.73
CA LYS A 58 -8.99 -1.93 24.25
C LYS A 58 -10.51 -2.08 24.10
N ASN A 59 -11.27 -0.98 24.10
CA ASN A 59 -12.75 -0.98 24.13
C ASN A 59 -13.32 -0.53 22.78
N ARG A 60 -13.05 -1.29 21.69
CA ARG A 60 -13.66 -1.07 20.37
C ARG A 60 -14.91 -1.90 20.23
N THR A 61 -16.00 -1.27 19.76
CA THR A 61 -17.20 -2.01 19.34
C THR A 61 -16.91 -2.84 18.08
N GLU A 62 -17.75 -3.83 17.80
CA GLU A 62 -17.60 -4.64 16.57
C GLU A 62 -17.77 -3.79 15.31
N ASP A 63 -18.69 -2.81 15.33
CA ASP A 63 -18.89 -1.87 14.23
C ASP A 63 -17.66 -0.97 14.00
N GLU A 64 -17.02 -0.48 15.07
CA GLU A 64 -15.77 0.30 14.96
C GLU A 64 -14.61 -0.53 14.38
N LYS A 65 -14.53 -1.82 14.73
CA LYS A 65 -13.52 -2.73 14.16
C LYS A 65 -13.79 -2.99 12.69
N ALA A 66 -15.04 -3.32 12.33
CA ALA A 66 -15.44 -3.58 10.96
C ALA A 66 -15.22 -2.34 10.06
N PHE A 67 -15.61 -1.15 10.55
CA PHE A 67 -15.38 0.10 9.85
C PHE A 67 -13.88 0.36 9.61
N GLY A 68 -13.04 0.17 10.64
CA GLY A 68 -11.59 0.36 10.53
C GLY A 68 -10.96 -0.53 9.46
N ILE A 69 -11.33 -1.81 9.39
CA ILE A 69 -10.82 -2.76 8.39
C ILE A 69 -11.22 -2.35 6.97
N GLN A 70 -12.48 -1.92 6.79
CA GLN A 70 -12.95 -1.47 5.47
C GLN A 70 -12.28 -0.16 5.05
N LEU A 71 -12.17 0.79 5.98
CA LEU A 71 -11.52 2.07 5.74
C LEU A 71 -10.05 1.88 5.31
N ASP A 72 -9.30 1.08 6.05
CA ASP A 72 -7.91 0.72 5.79
C ASP A 72 -7.75 0.19 4.36
N SER A 73 -8.55 -0.81 3.99
CA SER A 73 -8.48 -1.40 2.65
C SER A 73 -8.86 -0.45 1.52
N LEU A 74 -9.84 0.44 1.74
CA LEU A 74 -10.21 1.45 0.74
C LEU A 74 -9.09 2.49 0.58
N CYS A 75 -8.46 2.88 1.69
CA CYS A 75 -7.32 3.78 1.69
C CYS A 75 -6.10 3.16 1.00
N ASP A 76 -5.85 1.87 1.22
CA ASP A 76 -4.77 1.12 0.59
C ASP A 76 -4.91 1.02 -0.92
N VAL A 77 -6.13 0.86 -1.45
CA VAL A 77 -6.37 0.90 -2.90
C VAL A 77 -5.87 2.22 -3.49
N VAL A 78 -6.17 3.34 -2.81
CA VAL A 78 -5.73 4.67 -3.27
C VAL A 78 -4.22 4.81 -3.12
N SER A 79 -3.69 4.49 -1.94
CA SER A 79 -2.29 4.75 -1.56
C SER A 79 -1.28 3.85 -2.26
N PHE A 80 -1.62 2.58 -2.48
CA PHE A 80 -0.69 1.56 -3.01
C PHE A 80 -1.15 0.93 -4.32
N GLY A 81 -2.40 1.19 -4.74
CA GLY A 81 -2.91 0.83 -6.06
C GLY A 81 -2.84 2.02 -7.03
N VAL A 82 -3.64 3.05 -6.76
CA VAL A 82 -3.84 4.17 -7.71
C VAL A 82 -2.65 5.12 -7.75
N ALA A 83 -2.16 5.58 -6.58
CA ALA A 83 -1.10 6.58 -6.52
C ALA A 83 0.22 6.11 -7.14
N PRO A 84 0.70 4.86 -6.90
CA PRO A 84 1.87 4.33 -7.61
C PRO A 84 1.67 4.22 -9.11
N ALA A 85 0.50 3.74 -9.57
CA ALA A 85 0.18 3.62 -10.99
C ALA A 85 0.22 4.99 -11.67
N PHE A 86 -0.44 5.99 -11.07
CA PHE A 86 -0.43 7.37 -11.57
C PHE A 86 0.99 7.97 -11.59
N THR A 87 1.77 7.73 -10.55
CA THR A 87 3.16 8.20 -10.49
C THR A 87 4.01 7.57 -11.60
N CYS A 88 3.88 6.26 -11.84
CA CYS A 88 4.57 5.56 -12.92
C CYS A 88 4.12 6.07 -14.30
N TYR A 89 2.84 6.39 -14.48
CA TYR A 89 2.34 7.04 -15.68
C TYR A 89 3.06 8.38 -15.93
N CYS A 90 3.14 9.24 -14.94
CA CYS A 90 3.84 10.53 -15.03
C CYS A 90 5.36 10.35 -15.28
N MET A 91 5.96 9.25 -14.83
CA MET A 91 7.37 8.91 -15.03
C MET A 91 7.68 8.35 -16.43
N GLY A 92 6.67 8.19 -17.29
CA GLY A 92 6.84 7.78 -18.68
C GLY A 92 6.22 6.42 -19.04
N VAL A 93 5.51 5.75 -18.16
CA VAL A 93 4.72 4.54 -18.47
C VAL A 93 3.38 4.95 -19.11
N ASN A 94 3.43 5.76 -20.17
CA ASN A 94 2.27 6.39 -20.80
C ASN A 94 1.98 5.88 -22.22
N THR A 95 2.68 4.84 -22.67
CA THR A 95 2.39 4.13 -23.91
C THR A 95 1.14 3.27 -23.80
N VAL A 96 0.50 2.89 -24.91
CA VAL A 96 -0.69 2.01 -24.86
C VAL A 96 -0.44 0.71 -24.08
N PRO A 97 0.65 -0.05 -24.33
CA PRO A 97 0.95 -1.22 -23.50
C PRO A 97 1.25 -0.85 -22.05
N GLY A 98 1.90 0.30 -21.79
CA GLY A 98 2.13 0.80 -20.43
C GLY A 98 0.83 1.07 -19.68
N LEU A 99 -0.15 1.71 -20.31
CA LEU A 99 -1.47 1.94 -19.72
C LEU A 99 -2.17 0.64 -19.36
N VAL A 100 -2.10 -0.37 -20.24
CA VAL A 100 -2.68 -1.70 -19.94
C VAL A 100 -2.01 -2.32 -18.71
N ILE A 101 -0.67 -2.25 -18.62
CA ILE A 101 0.07 -2.73 -17.44
C ILE A 101 -0.38 -2.01 -16.17
N LEU A 102 -0.53 -0.68 -16.20
CA LEU A 102 -0.96 0.09 -15.04
C LEU A 102 -2.42 -0.21 -14.64
N CYS A 103 -3.32 -0.40 -15.60
CA CYS A 103 -4.69 -0.84 -15.33
C CYS A 103 -4.71 -2.22 -14.67
N VAL A 104 -3.93 -3.18 -15.19
CA VAL A 104 -3.80 -4.52 -14.61
C VAL A 104 -3.19 -4.43 -13.21
N TYR A 105 -2.19 -3.57 -12.98
CA TYR A 105 -1.60 -3.34 -11.67
C TYR A 105 -2.65 -2.91 -10.64
N VAL A 106 -3.49 -1.92 -10.95
CA VAL A 106 -4.54 -1.46 -10.04
C VAL A 106 -5.57 -2.56 -9.77
N VAL A 107 -6.01 -3.28 -10.81
CA VAL A 107 -6.96 -4.40 -10.64
C VAL A 107 -6.37 -5.50 -9.75
N CYS A 108 -5.10 -5.86 -9.96
CA CYS A 108 -4.42 -6.86 -9.12
C CYS A 108 -4.30 -6.41 -7.65
N ALA A 109 -4.04 -5.11 -7.42
CA ALA A 109 -4.02 -4.55 -6.06
C ALA A 109 -5.40 -4.66 -5.39
N VAL A 110 -6.49 -4.33 -6.11
CA VAL A 110 -7.88 -4.47 -5.62
C VAL A 110 -8.21 -5.93 -5.30
N ILE A 111 -7.90 -6.86 -6.21
CA ILE A 111 -8.12 -8.31 -5.99
C ILE A 111 -7.37 -8.77 -4.73
N ARG A 112 -6.13 -8.33 -4.58
CA ARG A 112 -5.28 -8.69 -3.43
C ARG A 112 -5.88 -8.23 -2.12
N LEU A 113 -6.34 -6.99 -2.04
CA LEU A 113 -6.95 -6.42 -0.82
C LEU A 113 -8.29 -7.08 -0.50
N ALA A 114 -9.14 -7.28 -1.51
CA ALA A 114 -10.41 -7.98 -1.33
C ALA A 114 -10.21 -9.42 -0.80
N PHE A 115 -9.23 -10.15 -1.37
CA PHE A 115 -8.88 -11.50 -0.90
C PHE A 115 -8.36 -11.50 0.55
N PHE A 116 -7.51 -10.52 0.88
CA PHE A 116 -6.98 -10.37 2.24
C PHE A 116 -8.10 -10.11 3.25
N ASN A 117 -9.07 -9.24 2.93
CA ASN A 117 -10.21 -8.94 3.80
C ASN A 117 -11.07 -10.17 4.08
N VAL A 118 -11.33 -11.00 3.05
CA VAL A 118 -12.07 -12.26 3.24
C VAL A 118 -11.31 -13.23 4.14
N GLN A 119 -9.98 -13.31 3.99
CA GLN A 119 -9.17 -14.17 4.85
C GLN A 119 -9.13 -13.67 6.29
N GLU A 120 -9.00 -12.35 6.49
CA GLU A 120 -8.97 -11.76 7.83
C GLU A 120 -10.31 -11.92 8.54
N ALA A 121 -11.45 -11.73 7.84
CA ALA A 121 -12.78 -11.96 8.39
C ALA A 121 -12.98 -13.43 8.83
N LYS A 122 -12.55 -14.39 8.02
CA LYS A 122 -12.60 -15.82 8.38
C LYS A 122 -11.72 -16.13 9.59
N ARG A 123 -10.53 -15.52 9.66
CA ARG A 123 -9.61 -15.73 10.78
C ARG A 123 -10.18 -15.24 12.10
N GLN A 124 -10.80 -14.06 12.10
CA GLN A 124 -11.40 -13.48 13.31
C GLN A 124 -12.52 -14.34 13.89
N GLN A 125 -13.16 -15.20 13.08
CA GLN A 125 -14.18 -16.15 13.53
C GLN A 125 -13.58 -17.40 14.20
N VAL A 126 -12.33 -17.75 13.91
CA VAL A 126 -11.74 -19.05 14.31
C VAL A 126 -10.60 -18.91 15.32
N GLU A 127 -9.82 -17.83 15.27
CA GLU A 127 -8.61 -17.67 16.10
C GLU A 127 -8.45 -16.25 16.66
N SER A 128 -8.11 -16.15 17.95
CA SER A 128 -7.73 -14.92 18.63
C SER A 128 -6.21 -14.65 18.58
N GLY A 129 -5.58 -14.77 17.39
CA GLY A 129 -4.13 -14.61 17.23
C GLY A 129 -3.70 -13.90 15.94
N CYS A 130 -2.47 -13.35 15.88
CA CYS A 130 -1.90 -12.78 14.66
C CYS A 130 -1.44 -13.86 13.68
N ASN A 131 -1.75 -13.68 12.38
CA ASN A 131 -1.27 -14.55 11.32
C ASN A 131 0.27 -14.47 11.23
N LYS A 132 0.96 -15.62 11.25
CA LYS A 132 2.43 -15.71 11.16
C LYS A 132 2.96 -15.62 9.72
N TYR A 133 2.09 -15.78 8.72
CA TYR A 133 2.44 -15.80 7.30
C TYR A 133 1.55 -14.86 6.49
N TYR A 134 2.14 -14.15 5.53
CA TYR A 134 1.41 -13.50 4.46
C TYR A 134 1.25 -14.49 3.29
N ARG A 135 0.08 -14.48 2.64
CA ARG A 135 -0.12 -15.15 1.35
C ARG A 135 0.02 -14.09 0.25
N GLY A 136 1.00 -14.24 -0.63
CA GLY A 136 1.33 -13.29 -1.70
C GLY A 136 2.02 -12.01 -1.22
N LEU A 137 2.37 -11.13 -2.17
CA LEU A 137 3.02 -9.85 -1.90
C LEU A 137 2.02 -8.87 -1.26
N PRO A 138 2.31 -8.23 -0.10
CA PRO A 138 1.48 -7.14 0.43
C PRO A 138 1.46 -5.95 -0.55
N VAL A 139 0.31 -5.29 -0.71
CA VAL A 139 0.20 -4.11 -1.61
C VAL A 139 1.06 -2.95 -1.13
N THR A 140 1.23 -2.81 0.18
CA THR A 140 2.11 -1.81 0.84
C THR A 140 3.58 -1.96 0.47
N SER A 141 4.02 -3.12 -0.05
CA SER A 141 5.38 -3.33 -0.55
C SER A 141 5.74 -2.40 -1.71
N SER A 142 4.75 -1.91 -2.47
CA SER A 142 4.95 -0.91 -3.52
C SER A 142 5.57 0.38 -2.99
N ALA A 143 5.25 0.75 -1.73
CA ALA A 143 5.80 1.92 -1.04
C ALA A 143 7.30 1.81 -0.70
N ILE A 144 7.88 0.63 -0.83
CA ILE A 144 9.32 0.39 -0.67
C ILE A 144 9.96 0.12 -2.03
N ILE A 145 9.34 -0.75 -2.83
CA ILE A 145 9.92 -1.21 -4.11
C ILE A 145 10.07 -0.06 -5.11
N LEU A 146 9.04 0.78 -5.27
CA LEU A 146 9.08 1.86 -6.26
C LEU A 146 10.04 2.99 -5.87
N PRO A 147 10.07 3.50 -4.62
CA PRO A 147 11.10 4.46 -4.21
C PRO A 147 12.51 3.91 -4.32
N ALA A 148 12.74 2.63 -3.93
CA ALA A 148 14.04 1.99 -4.07
C ALA A 148 14.47 1.88 -5.55
N PHE A 149 13.56 1.48 -6.43
CA PHE A 149 13.81 1.44 -7.87
C PHE A 149 14.08 2.84 -8.45
N TYR A 150 13.38 3.87 -7.95
CA TYR A 150 13.58 5.24 -8.40
C TYR A 150 15.01 5.74 -8.16
N LEU A 151 15.70 5.28 -7.13
CA LEU A 151 17.11 5.64 -6.89
C LEU A 151 18.03 5.24 -8.05
N LEU A 152 17.65 4.22 -8.83
CA LEU A 152 18.41 3.81 -10.03
C LEU A 152 18.25 4.78 -11.21
N ARG A 153 17.36 5.76 -11.11
CA ARG A 153 17.11 6.74 -12.19
C ARG A 153 18.38 7.52 -12.59
N SER A 154 19.24 7.80 -11.62
CA SER A 154 20.52 8.51 -11.89
C SER A 154 21.56 7.65 -12.59
N LEU A 155 21.44 6.32 -12.50
CA LEU A 155 22.39 5.35 -13.04
C LEU A 155 21.98 4.84 -14.43
N LEU A 156 20.67 4.89 -14.77
CA LEU A 156 20.13 4.32 -15.99
C LEU A 156 19.80 5.40 -17.04
N PRO A 157 20.09 5.18 -18.34
CA PRO A 157 19.57 6.02 -19.40
C PRO A 157 18.04 6.09 -19.36
N GLY A 158 17.46 7.26 -19.64
CA GLY A 158 16.02 7.49 -19.46
C GLY A 158 15.12 6.47 -20.17
N LYS A 159 15.46 6.04 -21.39
CA LYS A 159 14.70 5.00 -22.12
C LYS A 159 14.78 3.63 -21.44
N VAL A 160 15.95 3.26 -20.93
CA VAL A 160 16.17 1.98 -20.23
C VAL A 160 15.42 1.99 -18.90
N PHE A 161 15.48 3.09 -18.16
CA PHE A 161 14.75 3.27 -16.92
C PHE A 161 13.23 3.11 -17.13
N THR A 162 12.67 3.78 -18.15
CA THR A 162 11.24 3.69 -18.46
C THR A 162 10.85 2.26 -18.86
N LEU A 163 11.63 1.58 -19.68
CA LEU A 163 11.36 0.18 -20.05
C LEU A 163 11.41 -0.74 -18.84
N ALA A 164 12.42 -0.60 -18.00
CA ALA A 164 12.54 -1.37 -16.76
C ALA A 164 11.38 -1.08 -15.79
N LEU A 165 10.89 0.17 -15.75
CA LEU A 165 9.72 0.53 -14.95
C LEU A 165 8.43 -0.16 -15.43
N HIS A 166 8.22 -0.31 -16.77
CA HIS A 166 7.12 -1.11 -17.31
C HIS A 166 7.20 -2.56 -16.84
N GLY A 167 8.39 -3.18 -16.93
CA GLY A 167 8.61 -4.53 -16.44
C GLY A 167 8.37 -4.69 -14.93
N LEU A 168 8.84 -3.72 -14.14
CA LEU A 168 8.65 -3.70 -12.69
C LEU A 168 7.17 -3.61 -12.31
N CYS A 169 6.39 -2.71 -12.94
CA CYS A 169 4.95 -2.60 -12.68
C CYS A 169 4.23 -3.91 -13.01
N GLY A 170 4.55 -4.54 -14.14
CA GLY A 170 3.99 -5.84 -14.52
C GLY A 170 4.37 -6.96 -13.55
N LEU A 171 5.61 -6.98 -13.10
CA LEU A 171 6.09 -7.95 -12.09
C LEU A 171 5.37 -7.79 -10.75
N ILE A 172 5.23 -6.56 -10.25
CA ILE A 172 4.51 -6.29 -8.99
C ILE A 172 3.05 -6.71 -9.13
N ALA A 173 2.38 -6.36 -10.24
CA ALA A 173 1.01 -6.77 -10.50
C ALA A 173 0.83 -8.28 -10.46
N PHE A 174 1.74 -9.02 -11.08
CA PHE A 174 1.75 -10.48 -11.05
C PHE A 174 1.96 -11.02 -9.63
N LEU A 175 2.90 -10.45 -8.88
CA LEU A 175 3.22 -10.87 -7.51
C LEU A 175 2.06 -10.57 -6.52
N PHE A 176 1.21 -9.59 -6.79
CA PHE A 176 0.03 -9.33 -5.97
C PHE A 176 -0.97 -10.48 -6.00
N VAL A 177 -1.14 -11.14 -7.13
CA VAL A 177 -2.10 -12.24 -7.30
C VAL A 177 -1.48 -13.62 -7.19
N LEU A 178 -0.13 -13.72 -7.18
CA LEU A 178 0.57 -14.98 -7.02
C LEU A 178 0.44 -15.51 -5.59
N ASP A 179 -0.04 -16.75 -5.44
CA ASP A 179 -0.19 -17.40 -4.12
C ASP A 179 1.14 -18.02 -3.67
N PHE A 180 1.88 -17.29 -2.86
CA PHE A 180 3.07 -17.80 -2.16
C PHE A 180 3.06 -17.37 -0.69
N ARG A 181 3.69 -18.14 0.17
CA ARG A 181 3.72 -17.86 1.62
C ARG A 181 5.00 -17.13 1.99
N VAL A 182 4.83 -15.91 2.55
CA VAL A 182 5.94 -15.13 3.12
C VAL A 182 5.80 -15.11 4.64
N LYS A 183 6.89 -15.46 5.34
CA LYS A 183 6.93 -15.34 6.80
C LYS A 183 6.90 -13.85 7.18
N LYS A 184 6.01 -13.45 8.09
CA LYS A 184 5.99 -12.06 8.59
C LYS A 184 7.34 -11.73 9.21
N PRO A 185 7.98 -10.60 8.85
CA PRO A 185 9.13 -10.12 9.59
C PRO A 185 8.72 -9.80 11.02
N ASP A 186 9.45 -10.37 11.98
CA ASP A 186 9.17 -10.23 13.41
C ASP A 186 9.79 -8.93 13.92
N PHE A 187 9.10 -7.80 13.71
CA PHE A 187 9.55 -6.48 14.18
C PHE A 187 9.57 -6.37 15.70
N SER A 188 8.97 -7.30 16.44
CA SER A 188 9.02 -7.32 17.90
C SER A 188 10.46 -7.50 18.43
N LYS A 189 11.33 -8.17 17.66
CA LYS A 189 12.75 -8.34 18.02
C LYS A 189 13.59 -7.08 17.82
N ILE A 190 13.13 -6.13 17.02
CA ILE A 190 13.84 -4.86 16.77
C ILE A 190 13.46 -3.81 17.81
N LEU A 191 12.24 -3.87 18.37
CA LEU A 191 11.79 -2.97 19.43
C LEU A 191 12.13 -3.46 20.86
N CYS A 192 12.59 -4.68 21.04
CA CYS A 192 13.07 -5.23 22.32
C CYS A 192 14.60 -5.06 22.52
N LEU A 193 15.17 -3.97 22.02
CA LEU A 193 16.45 -3.45 22.51
C LEU A 193 16.16 -2.36 23.55
N LYS A 194 15.53 -2.80 24.64
CA LYS A 194 15.73 -2.44 26.04
C LYS A 194 14.74 -3.17 26.92
#